data_6f84af9d371b0aa55b26284f22605478
#
_entry.id   6f84af9d371b0aa55b26284f22605478
#
_cell.length_a   1.000
_cell.length_b   1.000
_cell.length_c   1.000
_cell.angle_alpha   90.00
_cell.angle_beta   90.00
_cell.angle_gamma   90.00
#
_symmetry.space_group_name_H-M   'P 1'
#
loop_
_entity.id
_entity.type
_entity.pdbx_description
1 polymer ?
#
loop_
_entity_poly.entity_id
_entity_poly.type
_entity_poly.pdbx_seq_one_letter_code
_entity_poly.pdbx_strand_id
1 'polypeptide(L)' 'KKRLEKDLKAEEKKLKISDGEWSSDVSKELEKLGIIDDSKKFDKYLNQNGYSNSINSGTYNVSVDDTYKELAKKITGNRK' A
#
# COMPACT_ATOMS: atom_id res chain seq x y z
N LYS A 1 -10.88 2.59 27.13
CA LYS A 1 -10.23 1.43 27.12
C LYS A 1 -10.32 0.68 25.88
N LYS A 2 -11.47 0.31 25.46
CA LYS A 2 -11.61 -0.36 24.25
C LYS A 2 -11.07 0.40 23.11
N ARG A 3 -11.16 1.68 23.14
CA ARG A 3 -10.69 2.50 22.11
C ARG A 3 -9.22 2.37 21.90
N LEU A 4 -8.50 2.22 22.97
CA LEU A 4 -7.08 2.08 22.87
C LEU A 4 -6.68 0.89 22.08
N GLU A 5 -7.39 -0.18 22.26
CA GLU A 5 -7.09 -1.37 21.53
C GLU A 5 -7.29 -1.18 20.07
N LYS A 6 -8.35 -0.49 19.70
CA LYS A 6 -8.59 -0.24 18.32
C LYS A 6 -7.51 0.59 17.72
N ASP A 7 -7.07 1.60 18.39
CA ASP A 7 -6.04 2.44 17.90
C ASP A 7 -4.77 1.69 17.64
N LEU A 8 -4.45 0.77 18.53
CA LEU A 8 -3.24 0.02 18.36
C LEU A 8 -3.31 -0.93 17.19
N LYS A 9 -4.49 -1.42 16.92
CA LYS A 9 -4.62 -2.35 15.85
C LYS A 9 -4.60 -1.78 14.47
N ALA A 10 -5.27 -0.73 14.24
CA ALA A 10 -5.45 -0.21 12.91
C ALA A 10 -4.73 1.09 12.71
N GLU A 11 -3.47 1.08 12.99
CA GLU A 11 -2.69 2.29 12.81
C GLU A 11 -2.54 2.58 11.32
N GLU A 12 -3.03 3.71 10.90
CA GLU A 12 -2.96 4.09 9.51
C GLU A 12 -1.80 5.03 9.26
N LYS A 13 -1.23 4.91 8.07
CA LYS A 13 -0.15 5.79 7.67
C LYS A 13 -0.45 6.33 6.30
N LYS A 14 0.21 7.40 5.93
CA LYS A 14 -0.01 8.00 4.64
C LYS A 14 1.07 7.59 3.68
N LEU A 15 0.66 7.05 2.56
CA LEU A 15 1.58 6.64 1.52
C LEU A 15 1.52 7.69 0.42
N LYS A 16 2.63 8.31 0.14
CA LYS A 16 2.68 9.32 -0.90
C LYS A 16 3.38 8.76 -2.11
N ILE A 17 2.73 8.83 -3.26
CA ILE A 17 3.28 8.35 -4.50
C ILE A 17 3.47 9.52 -5.45
N SER A 18 4.68 9.67 -5.93
CA SER A 18 4.98 10.74 -6.88
C SER A 18 4.78 10.24 -8.30
N ASP A 19 4.60 11.19 -9.21
CA ASP A 19 4.45 10.86 -10.60
C ASP A 19 5.67 10.13 -11.08
N GLY A 20 5.46 9.06 -11.81
CA GLY A 20 6.57 8.34 -12.39
C GLY A 20 7.24 7.33 -11.50
N GLU A 21 6.69 7.10 -10.31
CA GLU A 21 7.27 6.09 -9.45
C GLU A 21 6.92 4.69 -9.97
N TRP A 22 7.83 3.79 -9.76
CA TRP A 22 7.63 2.41 -10.18
C TRP A 22 7.00 1.59 -9.06
N SER A 23 6.48 0.43 -9.42
CA SER A 23 5.88 -0.45 -8.42
C SER A 23 6.89 -0.83 -7.34
N SER A 24 8.16 -0.98 -7.72
CA SER A 24 9.16 -1.32 -6.73
C SER A 24 9.39 -0.18 -5.74
N ASP A 25 9.30 1.06 -6.22
CA ASP A 25 9.47 2.21 -5.33
C ASP A 25 8.33 2.28 -4.33
N VAL A 26 7.11 2.05 -4.80
CA VAL A 26 5.94 2.08 -3.94
C VAL A 26 6.02 0.95 -2.92
N SER A 27 6.45 -0.22 -3.37
CA SER A 27 6.56 -1.35 -2.47
C SER A 27 7.57 -1.09 -1.36
N LYS A 28 8.69 -0.47 -1.72
CA LYS A 28 9.70 -0.15 -0.73
C LYS A 28 9.19 0.87 0.27
N GLU A 29 8.41 1.81 -0.21
CA GLU A 29 7.87 2.83 0.68
C GLU A 29 6.91 2.18 1.69
N LEU A 30 6.09 1.25 1.23
CA LEU A 30 5.18 0.54 2.12
C LEU A 30 5.96 -0.27 3.15
N GLU A 31 7.06 -0.85 2.75
CA GLU A 31 7.87 -1.60 3.67
C GLU A 31 8.49 -0.68 4.72
N LYS A 32 8.94 0.49 4.28
CA LYS A 32 9.49 1.47 5.19
C LYS A 32 8.48 1.94 6.21
N LEU A 33 7.25 2.08 5.80
CA LEU A 33 6.19 2.49 6.69
C LEU A 33 5.77 1.39 7.64
N GLY A 34 6.23 0.18 7.40
CA GLY A 34 5.87 -0.94 8.24
C GLY A 34 4.52 -1.55 7.90
N ILE A 35 3.97 -1.19 6.75
CA ILE A 35 2.69 -1.70 6.34
C ILE A 35 2.81 -3.12 5.80
N ILE A 36 3.92 -3.42 5.13
CA ILE A 36 4.15 -4.77 4.61
C ILE A 36 5.51 -5.25 5.09
N ASP A 37 5.69 -6.56 5.10
CA ASP A 37 6.92 -7.18 5.56
C ASP A 37 7.99 -7.26 4.50
N ASP A 38 7.58 -7.43 3.26
CA ASP A 38 8.51 -7.73 2.19
C ASP A 38 8.11 -7.00 0.92
N SER A 39 8.89 -6.00 0.58
CA SER A 39 8.57 -5.19 -0.60
C SER A 39 8.65 -6.01 -1.87
N LYS A 40 9.52 -7.00 -1.90
CA LYS A 40 9.65 -7.81 -3.10
C LYS A 40 8.40 -8.62 -3.37
N LYS A 41 7.78 -9.12 -2.33
CA LYS A 41 6.56 -9.89 -2.49
C LYS A 41 5.43 -9.02 -3.00
N PHE A 42 5.33 -7.83 -2.46
CA PHE A 42 4.27 -6.93 -2.88
C PHE A 42 4.50 -6.48 -4.32
N ASP A 43 5.74 -6.16 -4.67
CA ASP A 43 6.07 -5.76 -6.02
C ASP A 43 5.72 -6.89 -7.00
N LYS A 44 6.03 -8.11 -6.62
CA LYS A 44 5.71 -9.25 -7.45
C LYS A 44 4.19 -9.39 -7.61
N TYR A 45 3.47 -9.18 -6.54
CA TYR A 45 2.02 -9.24 -6.56
C TYR A 45 1.47 -8.22 -7.55
N LEU A 46 1.99 -7.00 -7.51
CA LEU A 46 1.53 -5.95 -8.41
C LEU A 46 1.81 -6.32 -9.86
N ASN A 47 2.99 -6.86 -10.12
CA ASN A 47 3.35 -7.23 -11.48
C ASN A 47 2.52 -8.39 -12.00
N GLN A 48 2.31 -9.39 -11.17
CA GLN A 48 1.57 -10.56 -11.59
C GLN A 48 0.11 -10.28 -11.85
N ASN A 49 -0.43 -9.29 -11.19
CA ASN A 49 -1.84 -8.97 -11.33
C ASN A 49 -2.11 -7.77 -12.23
N GLY A 50 -1.06 -7.28 -12.87
CA GLY A 50 -1.23 -6.20 -13.81
C GLY A 50 -1.43 -4.84 -13.19
N TYR A 51 -1.18 -4.71 -11.92
CA TYR A 51 -1.35 -3.43 -11.24
C TYR A 51 -0.17 -2.49 -11.45
N SER A 52 0.99 -3.04 -11.78
CA SER A 52 2.21 -2.22 -11.82
C SER A 52 2.14 -1.09 -12.84
N ASN A 53 1.30 -1.24 -13.85
CA ASN A 53 1.16 -0.20 -14.87
C ASN A 53 0.01 0.74 -14.59
N SER A 54 -0.66 0.56 -13.49
CA SER A 54 -1.84 1.37 -13.18
C SER A 54 -1.69 2.19 -11.91
N ILE A 55 -0.49 2.30 -11.40
CA ILE A 55 -0.27 3.03 -10.16
C ILE A 55 -0.45 4.52 -10.40
N ASN A 56 -1.25 5.14 -9.55
CA ASN A 56 -1.55 6.56 -9.66
C ASN A 56 -0.82 7.34 -8.60
N SER A 57 -0.38 8.53 -8.93
CA SER A 57 0.25 9.39 -7.95
C SER A 57 -0.81 9.93 -6.99
N GLY A 58 -0.39 10.32 -5.82
CA GLY A 58 -1.29 10.87 -4.82
C GLY A 58 -0.94 10.38 -3.44
N THR A 59 -1.77 10.75 -2.49
CA THR A 59 -1.58 10.34 -1.11
C THR A 59 -2.71 9.40 -0.72
N TYR A 60 -2.34 8.26 -0.16
CA TYR A 60 -3.31 7.24 0.19
C TYR A 60 -3.16 6.84 1.65
N ASN A 61 -4.28 6.54 2.29
CA ASN A 61 -4.24 6.04 3.66
C ASN A 61 -4.08 4.54 3.59
N VAL A 62 -3.06 4.02 4.25
CA VAL A 62 -2.79 2.59 4.25
C VAL A 62 -2.68 2.11 5.68
N SER A 63 -2.96 0.85 5.90
CA SER A 63 -2.98 0.29 7.24
C SER A 63 -2.30 -1.06 7.23
N VAL A 64 -1.75 -1.45 8.38
CA VAL A 64 -1.14 -2.77 8.49
C VAL A 64 -2.18 -3.87 8.35
N ASP A 65 -3.45 -3.53 8.51
CA ASP A 65 -4.51 -4.50 8.33
C ASP A 65 -4.90 -4.69 6.87
N ASP A 66 -4.40 -3.84 5.99
CA ASP A 66 -4.75 -3.95 4.58
C ASP A 66 -4.04 -5.14 3.96
N THR A 67 -4.77 -5.89 3.15
CA THR A 67 -4.16 -6.97 2.42
C THR A 67 -3.45 -6.41 1.19
N TYR A 68 -2.65 -7.22 0.55
CA TYR A 68 -1.98 -6.81 -0.68
C TYR A 68 -3.01 -6.36 -1.72
N LYS A 69 -4.12 -7.08 -1.78
CA LYS A 69 -5.17 -6.75 -2.72
C LYS A 69 -5.74 -5.37 -2.45
N GLU A 70 -5.99 -5.08 -1.18
CA GLU A 70 -6.54 -3.79 -0.81
C GLU A 70 -5.57 -2.66 -1.06
N LEU A 71 -4.31 -2.89 -0.76
CA LEU A 71 -3.29 -1.88 -1.01
C LEU A 71 -3.18 -1.62 -2.50
N ALA A 72 -3.18 -2.67 -3.29
CA ALA A 72 -3.06 -2.53 -4.73
C ALA A 72 -4.22 -1.74 -5.30
N LYS A 73 -5.42 -2.00 -4.81
CA LYS A 73 -6.58 -1.28 -5.28
C LYS A 73 -6.50 0.19 -4.95
N LYS A 74 -6.02 0.51 -3.77
CA LYS A 74 -5.91 1.89 -3.35
C LYS A 74 -4.97 2.67 -4.24
N ILE A 75 -3.82 2.11 -4.53
CA ILE A 75 -2.80 2.84 -5.26
C ILE A 75 -3.03 2.85 -6.77
N THR A 76 -3.88 1.98 -7.26
CA THR A 76 -4.17 1.95 -8.68
C THR A 76 -5.46 2.65 -9.04
N GLY A 77 -6.18 3.12 -8.05
CA GLY A 77 -7.43 3.80 -8.28
C GLY A 77 -8.49 2.92 -8.89
N ASN A 78 -8.33 1.63 -8.77
CA ASN A 78 -9.26 0.69 -9.33
C ASN A 78 -10.52 0.65 -8.50
N ARG A 79 -11.59 1.20 -9.03
CA ARG A 79 -12.81 1.23 -8.31
C ARG A 79 -13.84 0.33 -8.82
N LYS A 80 -13.54 -0.43 -9.81
CA LYS A 80 -14.55 -1.31 -10.31
C LYS A 80 -14.57 -2.59 -9.60
#